data_74538233fae98220187e3f83554225e0
#
_entry.id   74538233fae98220187e3f83554225e0
#
_cell.length_a   1.000
_cell.length_b   1.000
_cell.length_c   1.000
_cell.angle_alpha   90.00
_cell.angle_beta   90.00
_cell.angle_gamma   90.00
#
_symmetry.space_group_name_H-M   'P 1'
#
loop_
_entity.id
_entity.type
_entity.pdbx_description
1 polymer ?
#
loop_
_entity_poly.entity_id
_entity_poly.type
_entity_poly.pdbx_seq_one_letter_code
_entity_poly.pdbx_strand_id
1 'polypeptide(L)'
;IFVVSVRMWIVSVLCAVWALVIVLRGHPVDRSDYADEISIVDERDFWTYATQRQDPPMRAEEFLGAKFMEDYQEGIDELEAGDAMTFRYIKGEDRFSWTATPADPSRTDPPTVYLLNLGLSSMNAPLDIRVLDNIGLSNPLAARQPRIVGGRIGHDKSLDMSWQVADSAADIDEIPAWIDKHEAAKARAALGDGDFQKLFATYREPLTWDRFWKNIKFSLTDGRTLTFSSNPSDYLH
;
A
#
# COMPACT_ATOMS: atom_id res chain seq x y z
N ILE A 1 -4.21 -36.48 29.67
CA ILE A 1 -4.51 -35.50 30.74
C ILE A 1 -3.22 -34.76 31.03
N PHE A 2 -3.08 -33.52 30.55
CA PHE A 2 -1.92 -32.66 30.88
C PHE A 2 -2.06 -32.17 32.32
N VAL A 3 -1.22 -32.66 33.20
CA VAL A 3 -1.09 -32.11 34.56
C VAL A 3 -0.31 -30.81 34.46
N VAL A 4 -1.03 -29.70 34.34
CA VAL A 4 -0.41 -28.36 34.40
C VAL A 4 0.09 -28.16 35.84
N SER A 5 1.40 -27.94 36.02
CA SER A 5 1.98 -27.74 37.35
C SER A 5 1.42 -26.47 37.99
N VAL A 6 1.29 -26.45 39.32
CA VAL A 6 0.84 -25.28 40.10
C VAL A 6 1.62 -24.01 39.72
N ARG A 7 2.91 -24.14 39.41
CA ARG A 7 3.76 -23.02 38.95
C ARG A 7 3.28 -22.45 37.64
N MET A 8 2.87 -23.28 36.68
CA MET A 8 2.33 -22.80 35.41
C MET A 8 1.01 -22.07 35.58
N TRP A 9 0.14 -22.54 36.49
CA TRP A 9 -1.08 -21.84 36.84
C TRP A 9 -0.83 -20.47 37.42
N ILE A 10 0.13 -20.33 38.34
CA ILE A 10 0.51 -19.04 38.95
C ILE A 10 1.00 -18.08 37.83
N VAL A 11 1.91 -18.54 36.96
CA VAL A 11 2.38 -17.71 35.85
C VAL A 11 1.26 -17.27 34.91
N SER A 12 0.36 -18.18 34.55
CA SER A 12 -0.78 -17.86 33.68
C SER A 12 -1.72 -16.83 34.33
N VAL A 13 -2.01 -16.96 35.61
CA VAL A 13 -2.82 -15.99 36.34
C VAL A 13 -2.13 -14.64 36.42
N LEU A 14 -0.84 -14.57 36.69
CA LEU A 14 -0.07 -13.33 36.71
C LEU A 14 -0.07 -12.64 35.33
N CYS A 15 0.12 -13.40 34.26
CA CYS A 15 0.04 -12.86 32.89
C CYS A 15 -1.37 -12.34 32.56
N ALA A 16 -2.41 -13.08 32.96
CA ALA A 16 -3.79 -12.65 32.74
C ALA A 16 -4.15 -11.38 33.52
N VAL A 17 -3.74 -11.29 34.78
CA VAL A 17 -3.91 -10.09 35.61
C VAL A 17 -3.14 -8.91 35.02
N TRP A 18 -1.91 -9.12 34.60
CA TRP A 18 -1.11 -8.08 33.95
C TRP A 18 -1.76 -7.58 32.65
N ALA A 19 -2.19 -8.49 31.78
CA ALA A 19 -2.91 -8.14 30.56
C ALA A 19 -4.21 -7.36 30.86
N LEU A 20 -4.99 -7.82 31.85
CA LEU A 20 -6.21 -7.15 32.30
C LEU A 20 -5.93 -5.73 32.82
N VAL A 21 -4.87 -5.54 33.60
CA VAL A 21 -4.48 -4.22 34.11
C VAL A 21 -4.10 -3.28 32.96
N ILE A 22 -3.36 -3.77 31.95
CA ILE A 22 -3.03 -2.98 30.76
C ILE A 22 -4.28 -2.56 30.00
N VAL A 23 -5.20 -3.51 29.78
CA VAL A 23 -6.47 -3.24 29.06
C VAL A 23 -7.33 -2.23 29.82
N LEU A 24 -7.47 -2.38 31.16
CA LEU A 24 -8.29 -1.50 31.98
C LEU A 24 -7.72 -0.11 32.18
N ARG A 25 -6.37 0.02 32.22
CA ARG A 25 -5.72 1.32 32.34
C ARG A 25 -5.86 2.16 31.08
N GLY A 26 -6.12 1.55 29.94
CA GLY A 26 -6.02 2.24 28.66
C GLY A 26 -4.60 2.72 28.37
N HIS A 27 -4.43 3.57 27.40
CA HIS A 27 -3.18 4.24 27.13
C HIS A 27 -3.21 5.63 27.76
N PRO A 28 -2.53 5.86 28.90
CA PRO A 28 -2.58 7.14 29.60
C PRO A 28 -1.67 8.21 29.00
N VAL A 29 -1.10 7.97 27.82
CA VAL A 29 -0.12 8.87 27.23
C VAL A 29 -0.82 9.92 26.40
N ASP A 30 -0.41 11.17 26.58
CA ASP A 30 -0.79 12.25 25.69
C ASP A 30 -0.22 11.94 24.30
N ARG A 31 -1.13 11.69 23.36
CA ARG A 31 -0.84 11.09 22.07
C ARG A 31 -0.16 12.06 21.10
N SER A 32 -0.23 13.36 21.38
CA SER A 32 0.47 14.39 20.61
C SER A 32 1.99 14.22 20.64
N ASP A 33 2.53 13.72 21.75
CA ASP A 33 3.98 13.61 21.94
C ASP A 33 4.63 12.46 21.17
N TYR A 34 3.88 11.38 20.88
CA TYR A 34 4.44 10.23 20.16
C TYR A 34 4.81 10.52 18.71
N ALA A 35 4.02 11.33 18.02
CA ALA A 35 4.29 11.64 16.61
C ALA A 35 5.55 12.51 16.48
N ASP A 36 5.76 13.42 17.42
CA ASP A 36 6.85 14.38 17.38
C ASP A 36 8.16 13.79 17.93
N GLU A 37 8.10 13.03 19.04
CA GLU A 37 9.30 12.52 19.68
C GLU A 37 9.86 11.24 19.04
N ILE A 38 9.03 10.31 18.63
CA ILE A 38 9.46 9.00 18.15
C ILE A 38 8.90 8.60 16.79
N SER A 39 8.22 9.52 16.10
CA SER A 39 7.63 9.30 14.77
C SER A 39 6.66 8.10 14.70
N ILE A 40 6.01 7.78 15.82
CA ILE A 40 4.98 6.74 15.90
C ILE A 40 3.62 7.43 15.94
N VAL A 41 2.66 6.91 15.16
CA VAL A 41 1.27 7.39 15.14
C VAL A 41 0.39 6.35 15.82
N ASP A 42 -0.48 6.79 16.74
CA ASP A 42 -1.61 5.99 17.19
C ASP A 42 -2.65 5.96 16.06
N GLU A 43 -2.70 4.87 15.33
CA GLU A 43 -3.60 4.72 14.18
C GLU A 43 -5.08 4.82 14.60
N ARG A 44 -5.43 4.36 15.79
CA ARG A 44 -6.81 4.45 16.29
C ARG A 44 -7.25 5.90 16.43
N ASP A 45 -6.40 6.73 17.01
CA ASP A 45 -6.70 8.15 17.19
C ASP A 45 -6.62 8.92 15.89
N PHE A 46 -5.61 8.62 15.09
CA PHE A 46 -5.49 9.19 13.77
C PHE A 46 -6.80 8.99 12.97
N TRP A 47 -7.35 7.77 12.97
CA TRP A 47 -8.58 7.49 12.24
C TRP A 47 -9.81 8.09 12.89
N THR A 48 -9.89 8.14 14.21
CA THR A 48 -10.97 8.83 14.94
C THR A 48 -11.02 10.31 14.54
N TYR A 49 -9.85 10.94 14.53
CA TYR A 49 -9.71 12.35 14.10
C TYR A 49 -9.98 12.53 12.60
N ALA A 50 -9.37 11.70 11.75
CA ALA A 50 -9.48 11.82 10.30
C ALA A 50 -10.92 11.63 9.79
N THR A 51 -11.71 10.80 10.45
CA THR A 51 -13.13 10.57 10.14
C THR A 51 -14.08 11.48 10.91
N GLN A 52 -13.57 12.38 11.76
CA GLN A 52 -14.35 13.30 12.60
C GLN A 52 -15.38 12.59 13.49
N ARG A 53 -15.07 11.39 13.94
CA ARG A 53 -15.93 10.57 14.81
C ARG A 53 -15.59 10.78 16.28
N GLN A 54 -16.53 10.44 17.16
CA GLN A 54 -16.27 10.37 18.61
C GLN A 54 -15.59 9.05 19.00
N ASP A 55 -15.95 7.96 18.31
CA ASP A 55 -15.41 6.63 18.51
C ASP A 55 -14.60 6.21 17.26
N PRO A 56 -13.56 5.39 17.42
CA PRO A 56 -12.77 4.90 16.31
C PRO A 56 -13.64 4.11 15.32
N PRO A 57 -13.39 4.27 14.01
CA PRO A 57 -14.10 3.51 12.99
C PRO A 57 -13.79 2.02 13.15
N MET A 58 -14.83 1.19 13.05
CA MET A 58 -14.78 -0.26 13.23
C MET A 58 -15.21 -1.04 11.98
N ARG A 59 -15.84 -0.36 11.03
CA ARG A 59 -16.33 -0.93 9.76
C ARG A 59 -15.70 -0.24 8.59
N ALA A 60 -15.58 -0.95 7.46
CA ALA A 60 -14.97 -0.44 6.25
C ALA A 60 -15.56 0.91 5.80
N GLU A 61 -16.87 0.98 5.73
CA GLU A 61 -17.59 2.18 5.27
C GLU A 61 -17.40 3.41 6.18
N GLU A 62 -17.08 3.20 7.45
CA GLU A 62 -16.87 4.31 8.40
C GLU A 62 -15.57 5.08 8.10
N PHE A 63 -14.63 4.46 7.42
CA PHE A 63 -13.38 5.09 7.01
C PHE A 63 -13.54 6.02 5.80
N LEU A 64 -14.59 5.82 5.00
CA LEU A 64 -14.89 6.69 3.86
C LEU A 64 -15.21 8.13 4.29
N GLY A 65 -15.54 8.36 5.56
CA GLY A 65 -15.72 9.70 6.13
C GLY A 65 -14.43 10.51 6.29
N ALA A 66 -13.26 9.92 6.08
CA ALA A 66 -12.01 10.66 6.12
C ALA A 66 -11.89 11.57 4.89
N LYS A 67 -11.46 12.83 5.09
CA LYS A 67 -11.36 13.86 4.01
C LYS A 67 -10.56 13.36 2.79
N PHE A 68 -9.51 12.57 3.00
CA PHE A 68 -8.70 12.03 1.90
C PHE A 68 -9.31 10.78 1.22
N MET A 69 -10.46 10.32 1.70
CA MET A 69 -11.29 9.28 1.07
C MET A 69 -12.53 9.88 0.40
N GLU A 70 -12.68 11.21 0.42
CA GLU A 70 -13.72 11.90 -0.33
C GLU A 70 -13.64 11.47 -1.79
N ASP A 71 -14.78 11.15 -2.40
CA ASP A 71 -14.94 10.66 -3.79
C ASP A 71 -14.22 9.32 -4.09
N TYR A 72 -13.70 8.60 -3.08
CA TYR A 72 -13.04 7.32 -3.30
C TYR A 72 -13.98 6.31 -3.99
N GLN A 73 -15.24 6.26 -3.56
CA GLN A 73 -16.21 5.34 -4.13
C GLN A 73 -16.49 5.64 -5.61
N GLU A 74 -16.56 6.94 -5.99
CA GLU A 74 -16.70 7.35 -7.38
C GLU A 74 -15.53 6.83 -8.23
N GLY A 75 -14.30 6.94 -7.74
CA GLY A 75 -13.14 6.38 -8.41
C GLY A 75 -13.17 4.84 -8.54
N ILE A 76 -13.73 4.13 -7.55
CA ILE A 76 -13.94 2.68 -7.64
C ILE A 76 -15.00 2.36 -8.70
N ASP A 77 -16.09 3.12 -8.74
CA ASP A 77 -17.18 2.93 -9.72
C ASP A 77 -16.65 3.14 -11.17
N GLU A 78 -15.74 4.10 -11.37
CA GLU A 78 -15.06 4.30 -12.67
C GLU A 78 -14.19 3.10 -13.07
N LEU A 79 -13.45 2.52 -12.12
CA LEU A 79 -12.66 1.30 -12.37
C LEU A 79 -13.57 0.10 -12.70
N GLU A 80 -14.72 -0.05 -12.05
CA GLU A 80 -15.71 -1.07 -12.37
C GLU A 80 -16.37 -0.83 -13.73
N ALA A 81 -16.48 0.43 -14.17
CA ALA A 81 -16.99 0.80 -15.48
C ALA A 81 -16.01 0.51 -16.64
N GLY A 82 -14.75 0.21 -16.33
CA GLY A 82 -13.76 -0.22 -17.32
C GLY A 82 -12.50 0.64 -17.40
N ASP A 83 -12.33 1.60 -16.53
CA ASP A 83 -11.08 2.35 -16.42
C ASP A 83 -9.97 1.50 -15.80
N ALA A 84 -8.73 1.92 -15.99
CA ALA A 84 -7.57 1.09 -15.60
C ALA A 84 -6.96 1.48 -14.27
N MET A 85 -6.95 2.77 -13.95
CA MET A 85 -6.28 3.31 -12.80
C MET A 85 -6.95 4.59 -12.33
N THR A 86 -7.08 4.70 -11.01
CA THR A 86 -7.59 5.91 -10.36
C THR A 86 -6.44 6.55 -9.60
N PHE A 87 -6.17 7.82 -9.88
CA PHE A 87 -5.17 8.61 -9.21
C PHE A 87 -5.79 9.50 -8.16
N ARG A 88 -5.12 9.61 -7.03
CA ARG A 88 -5.41 10.64 -6.08
C ARG A 88 -4.65 11.91 -6.45
N TYR A 89 -5.37 12.93 -6.84
CA TYR A 89 -4.83 14.24 -7.16
C TYR A 89 -5.11 15.24 -6.04
N ILE A 90 -4.10 16.04 -5.65
CA ILE A 90 -4.28 17.16 -4.72
C ILE A 90 -4.49 18.40 -5.55
N LYS A 91 -5.73 18.88 -5.61
CA LYS A 91 -6.09 20.10 -6.32
C LYS A 91 -6.17 21.28 -5.34
N GLY A 92 -5.09 22.04 -5.22
CA GLY A 92 -4.97 23.13 -4.26
C GLY A 92 -4.69 22.64 -2.83
N GLU A 93 -4.56 23.56 -1.88
CA GLU A 93 -4.04 23.27 -0.52
C GLU A 93 -4.94 22.34 0.31
N ASP A 94 -6.19 22.08 -0.10
CA ASP A 94 -7.14 21.34 0.73
C ASP A 94 -8.06 20.36 0.01
N ARG A 95 -7.91 20.10 -1.29
CA ARG A 95 -8.79 19.21 -2.02
C ARG A 95 -8.06 17.95 -2.52
N PHE A 96 -8.65 16.80 -2.20
CA PHE A 96 -8.32 15.53 -2.83
C PHE A 96 -9.33 15.27 -3.94
N SER A 97 -8.89 14.96 -5.13
CA SER A 97 -9.77 14.50 -6.18
C SER A 97 -9.21 13.22 -6.80
N TRP A 98 -10.08 12.37 -7.25
CA TRP A 98 -9.77 11.14 -7.95
C TRP A 98 -9.93 11.38 -9.45
N THR A 99 -9.07 10.77 -10.23
CA THR A 99 -9.16 10.81 -11.69
C THR A 99 -8.83 9.43 -12.20
N ALA A 100 -9.79 8.78 -12.81
CA ALA A 100 -9.57 7.53 -13.52
C ALA A 100 -8.82 7.77 -14.83
N THR A 101 -8.19 6.75 -15.33
CA THR A 101 -7.50 6.75 -16.63
C THR A 101 -8.06 5.61 -17.46
N PRO A 102 -8.45 5.84 -18.72
CA PRO A 102 -8.94 4.80 -19.60
C PRO A 102 -7.97 3.62 -19.71
N ALA A 103 -8.51 2.43 -19.89
CA ALA A 103 -7.73 1.23 -20.09
C ALA A 103 -7.16 1.15 -21.51
N ASP A 104 -5.89 0.79 -21.63
CA ASP A 104 -5.27 0.37 -22.88
C ASP A 104 -5.87 -1.01 -23.26
N PRO A 105 -6.62 -1.13 -24.39
CA PRO A 105 -7.29 -2.36 -24.77
C PRO A 105 -6.34 -3.52 -25.10
N SER A 106 -5.05 -3.23 -25.27
CA SER A 106 -4.03 -4.26 -25.52
C SER A 106 -3.52 -4.91 -24.21
N ARG A 107 -3.91 -4.40 -23.03
CA ARG A 107 -3.45 -4.86 -21.72
C ARG A 107 -4.52 -5.64 -20.98
N THR A 108 -4.07 -6.53 -20.11
CA THR A 108 -4.94 -7.40 -19.32
C THR A 108 -4.66 -7.29 -17.82
N ASP A 109 -3.90 -6.28 -17.41
CA ASP A 109 -3.68 -6.03 -15.98
C ASP A 109 -5.02 -5.65 -15.33
N PRO A 110 -5.28 -6.06 -14.08
CA PRO A 110 -6.51 -5.71 -13.40
C PRO A 110 -6.60 -4.19 -13.15
N PRO A 111 -7.81 -3.64 -13.06
CA PRO A 111 -8.02 -2.26 -12.61
C PRO A 111 -7.25 -2.01 -11.32
N THR A 112 -6.60 -0.87 -11.20
CA THR A 112 -5.66 -0.63 -10.11
C THR A 112 -5.88 0.74 -9.48
N VAL A 113 -5.95 0.80 -8.16
CA VAL A 113 -5.93 2.04 -7.40
C VAL A 113 -4.68 2.13 -6.56
N TYR A 114 -4.05 3.29 -6.53
CA TYR A 114 -2.91 3.57 -5.67
C TYR A 114 -3.32 4.52 -4.54
N LEU A 115 -3.19 4.07 -3.29
CA LEU A 115 -3.43 4.89 -2.11
C LEU A 115 -2.53 4.46 -0.96
N LEU A 116 -1.96 5.43 -0.26
CA LEU A 116 -1.08 5.20 0.89
C LEU A 116 -1.73 4.37 2.00
N ASN A 117 -3.00 4.62 2.28
CA ASN A 117 -3.76 4.02 3.38
C ASN A 117 -4.44 2.72 2.95
N LEU A 118 -3.66 1.69 2.72
CA LEU A 118 -4.06 0.41 2.13
C LEU A 118 -5.23 -0.30 2.81
N GLY A 119 -5.20 -0.42 4.15
CA GLY A 119 -6.21 -1.20 4.86
C GLY A 119 -7.63 -0.71 4.58
N LEU A 120 -7.80 0.59 4.50
CA LEU A 120 -9.10 1.24 4.29
C LEU A 120 -9.55 1.19 2.85
N SER A 121 -8.63 1.49 1.93
CA SER A 121 -8.93 1.47 0.51
C SER A 121 -9.26 0.05 0.06
N SER A 122 -8.47 -0.96 0.46
CA SER A 122 -8.71 -2.34 0.07
C SER A 122 -9.99 -2.94 0.68
N MET A 123 -10.38 -2.52 1.89
CA MET A 123 -11.64 -2.96 2.51
C MET A 123 -12.89 -2.39 1.80
N ASN A 124 -12.73 -1.28 1.08
CA ASN A 124 -13.79 -0.57 0.37
C ASN A 124 -13.69 -0.73 -1.17
N ALA A 125 -12.86 -1.66 -1.64
CA ALA A 125 -12.74 -1.98 -3.06
C ALA A 125 -13.20 -3.42 -3.34
N PRO A 126 -13.81 -3.71 -4.50
CA PRO A 126 -14.05 -5.06 -4.98
C PRO A 126 -12.77 -5.91 -5.06
N LEU A 127 -12.91 -7.24 -4.99
CA LEU A 127 -11.77 -8.15 -4.96
C LEU A 127 -10.99 -8.26 -6.27
N ASP A 128 -11.57 -7.85 -7.36
CA ASP A 128 -10.99 -7.81 -8.70
C ASP A 128 -10.23 -6.50 -8.98
N ILE A 129 -10.35 -5.51 -8.11
CA ILE A 129 -9.56 -4.29 -8.15
C ILE A 129 -8.27 -4.48 -7.36
N ARG A 130 -7.15 -4.20 -7.98
CA ARG A 130 -5.83 -4.23 -7.34
C ARG A 130 -5.58 -2.93 -6.57
N VAL A 131 -5.45 -3.03 -5.26
CA VAL A 131 -5.13 -1.90 -4.38
C VAL A 131 -3.65 -1.95 -4.00
N LEU A 132 -2.92 -0.91 -4.34
CA LEU A 132 -1.47 -0.80 -4.11
C LEU A 132 -1.13 0.52 -3.39
N ASP A 133 0.00 0.52 -2.71
CA ASP A 133 0.60 1.72 -2.15
C ASP A 133 1.84 2.16 -2.91
N ASN A 134 2.21 3.41 -2.76
CA ASN A 134 3.40 3.99 -3.39
C ASN A 134 4.64 3.99 -2.51
N ILE A 135 4.55 3.52 -1.26
CA ILE A 135 5.67 3.50 -0.31
C ILE A 135 6.23 2.09 -0.04
N GLY A 136 5.54 1.06 -0.51
CA GLY A 136 6.02 -0.32 -0.47
C GLY A 136 5.63 -1.11 0.78
N LEU A 137 4.47 -0.81 1.40
CA LEU A 137 3.91 -1.63 2.49
C LEU A 137 3.34 -2.95 1.94
N SER A 138 2.63 -2.88 0.82
CA SER A 138 2.10 -4.04 0.10
C SER A 138 2.52 -4.11 -1.37
N ASN A 139 3.08 -3.04 -1.91
CA ASN A 139 3.53 -2.98 -3.29
C ASN A 139 5.00 -3.45 -3.41
N PRO A 140 5.27 -4.62 -4.00
CA PRO A 140 6.64 -5.14 -4.12
C PRO A 140 7.56 -4.26 -4.97
N LEU A 141 7.02 -3.53 -5.95
CA LEU A 141 7.79 -2.61 -6.79
C LEU A 141 8.21 -1.37 -5.97
N ALA A 142 7.27 -0.73 -5.27
CA ALA A 142 7.54 0.40 -4.40
C ALA A 142 8.49 0.03 -3.24
N ALA A 143 8.34 -1.17 -2.68
CA ALA A 143 9.20 -1.67 -1.60
C ALA A 143 10.69 -1.74 -1.99
N ARG A 144 11.00 -1.77 -3.26
CA ARG A 144 12.38 -1.88 -3.80
C ARG A 144 12.92 -0.58 -4.39
N GLN A 145 12.17 0.52 -4.25
CA GLN A 145 12.67 1.84 -4.61
C GLN A 145 13.75 2.31 -3.62
N PRO A 146 14.66 3.19 -4.03
CA PRO A 146 15.63 3.80 -3.13
C PRO A 146 14.96 4.53 -1.98
N ARG A 147 15.63 4.56 -0.83
CA ARG A 147 15.15 5.32 0.32
C ARG A 147 15.32 6.81 0.12
N ILE A 148 14.34 7.59 0.52
CA ILE A 148 14.40 9.04 0.59
C ILE A 148 15.23 9.41 1.82
N VAL A 149 16.33 10.14 1.60
CA VAL A 149 17.22 10.58 2.69
C VAL A 149 16.45 11.54 3.61
N GLY A 150 16.45 11.24 4.90
CA GLY A 150 15.67 12.00 5.89
C GLY A 150 14.17 11.71 5.88
N GLY A 151 13.72 10.75 5.07
CA GLY A 151 12.33 10.30 5.06
C GLY A 151 11.93 9.65 6.38
N ARG A 152 10.65 9.78 6.73
CA ARG A 152 10.07 9.15 7.92
C ARG A 152 10.15 7.64 7.82
N ILE A 153 10.48 6.96 8.91
CA ILE A 153 10.52 5.48 8.97
C ILE A 153 9.18 4.90 8.48
N GLY A 154 9.27 3.93 7.55
CA GLY A 154 8.10 3.32 6.90
C GLY A 154 7.42 4.17 5.81
N HIS A 155 7.86 5.42 5.61
CA HIS A 155 7.39 6.34 4.57
C HIS A 155 8.58 6.94 3.80
N ASP A 156 9.71 6.27 3.84
CA ASP A 156 10.97 6.72 3.25
C ASP A 156 11.19 6.22 1.82
N LYS A 157 10.11 5.85 1.15
CA LYS A 157 10.08 5.48 -0.28
C LYS A 157 8.91 6.14 -0.96
N SER A 158 9.01 6.35 -2.25
CA SER A 158 7.92 6.87 -3.08
C SER A 158 8.07 6.33 -4.49
N LEU A 159 7.12 5.52 -4.91
CA LEU A 159 7.01 5.11 -6.30
C LEU A 159 6.43 6.26 -7.11
N ASP A 160 7.20 6.76 -8.06
CA ASP A 160 6.76 7.85 -8.95
C ASP A 160 5.52 7.47 -9.76
N MET A 161 4.74 8.47 -10.16
CA MET A 161 3.51 8.28 -10.92
C MET A 161 3.76 7.60 -12.27
N SER A 162 4.88 7.84 -12.91
CA SER A 162 5.27 7.17 -14.16
C SER A 162 5.37 5.65 -13.99
N TRP A 163 5.92 5.18 -12.88
CA TRP A 163 5.98 3.77 -12.55
C TRP A 163 4.62 3.19 -12.16
N GLN A 164 3.78 3.97 -11.49
CA GLN A 164 2.42 3.55 -11.14
C GLN A 164 1.59 3.32 -12.42
N VAL A 165 1.63 4.27 -13.36
CA VAL A 165 1.02 4.15 -14.69
C VAL A 165 1.58 2.94 -15.44
N ALA A 166 2.90 2.78 -15.45
CA ALA A 166 3.56 1.68 -16.12
C ALA A 166 3.11 0.30 -15.62
N ASP A 167 2.89 0.17 -14.30
CA ASP A 167 2.47 -1.05 -13.62
C ASP A 167 0.94 -1.27 -13.62
N SER A 168 0.21 -0.54 -14.42
CA SER A 168 -1.25 -0.64 -14.59
C SER A 168 -1.63 -0.86 -16.05
N ALA A 169 -2.92 -1.11 -16.30
CA ALA A 169 -3.47 -1.17 -17.65
C ALA A 169 -3.80 0.22 -18.25
N ALA A 170 -3.41 1.32 -17.60
CA ALA A 170 -3.73 2.66 -18.06
C ALA A 170 -3.22 2.92 -19.49
N ASP A 171 -4.04 3.59 -20.31
CA ASP A 171 -3.62 4.10 -21.59
C ASP A 171 -2.72 5.32 -21.39
N ILE A 172 -1.44 5.20 -21.76
CA ILE A 172 -0.43 6.27 -21.57
C ILE A 172 -0.81 7.52 -22.37
N ASP A 173 -1.49 7.39 -23.48
CA ASP A 173 -1.89 8.53 -24.32
C ASP A 173 -3.03 9.34 -23.69
N GLU A 174 -3.79 8.74 -22.77
CA GLU A 174 -4.95 9.35 -22.12
C GLU A 174 -4.69 9.73 -20.63
N ILE A 175 -3.47 9.57 -20.13
CA ILE A 175 -3.16 9.96 -18.74
C ILE A 175 -3.22 11.47 -18.57
N PRO A 176 -3.53 11.96 -17.33
CA PRO A 176 -3.60 13.39 -17.03
C PRO A 176 -2.33 14.15 -17.43
N ALA A 177 -2.48 15.38 -17.93
CA ALA A 177 -1.38 16.20 -18.46
C ALA A 177 -0.28 16.56 -17.43
N TRP A 178 -0.53 16.36 -16.14
CA TRP A 178 0.45 16.56 -15.07
C TRP A 178 1.34 15.33 -14.82
N ILE A 179 1.10 14.22 -15.52
CA ILE A 179 1.97 13.04 -15.52
C ILE A 179 2.77 13.05 -16.82
N ASP A 180 4.08 12.84 -16.71
CA ASP A 180 4.95 12.79 -17.89
C ASP A 180 4.73 11.48 -18.66
N LYS A 181 4.09 11.59 -19.83
CA LYS A 181 3.81 10.47 -20.73
C LYS A 181 5.07 9.76 -21.20
N HIS A 182 6.13 10.53 -21.43
CA HIS A 182 7.39 9.98 -21.93
C HIS A 182 8.09 9.14 -20.85
N GLU A 183 8.12 9.64 -19.61
CA GLU A 183 8.63 8.88 -18.47
C GLU A 183 7.76 7.66 -18.15
N ALA A 184 6.45 7.76 -18.29
CA ALA A 184 5.54 6.61 -18.12
C ALA A 184 5.79 5.52 -19.18
N ALA A 185 6.01 5.91 -20.44
CA ALA A 185 6.36 4.99 -21.52
C ALA A 185 7.71 4.31 -21.29
N LYS A 186 8.73 5.08 -20.84
CA LYS A 186 10.04 4.51 -20.46
C LYS A 186 9.91 3.54 -19.28
N ALA A 187 9.16 3.91 -18.24
CA ALA A 187 8.94 3.04 -17.09
C ALA A 187 8.25 1.73 -17.53
N ARG A 188 7.25 1.81 -18.41
CA ARG A 188 6.58 0.63 -18.97
C ARG A 188 7.52 -0.28 -19.76
N ALA A 189 8.40 0.30 -20.57
CA ALA A 189 9.42 -0.47 -21.27
C ALA A 189 10.43 -1.10 -20.29
N ALA A 190 10.86 -0.36 -19.28
CA ALA A 190 11.77 -0.83 -18.24
C ALA A 190 11.23 -2.00 -17.42
N LEU A 191 9.89 -2.08 -17.18
CA LEU A 191 9.27 -3.24 -16.50
C LEU A 191 9.46 -4.55 -17.28
N GLY A 192 9.85 -4.51 -18.55
CA GLY A 192 10.26 -5.68 -19.33
C GLY A 192 11.63 -6.24 -18.96
N ASP A 193 12.48 -5.51 -18.24
CA ASP A 193 13.78 -5.98 -17.78
C ASP A 193 13.69 -7.22 -16.90
N GLY A 194 14.72 -8.08 -16.98
CA GLY A 194 14.71 -9.39 -16.35
C GLY A 194 14.57 -9.37 -14.83
N ASP A 195 15.06 -8.35 -14.16
CA ASP A 195 14.97 -8.27 -12.69
C ASP A 195 13.55 -7.88 -12.23
N PHE A 196 12.88 -6.99 -12.96
CA PHE A 196 11.45 -6.74 -12.73
C PHE A 196 10.62 -7.99 -13.00
N GLN A 197 10.90 -8.70 -14.09
CA GLN A 197 10.18 -9.93 -14.44
C GLN A 197 10.38 -11.03 -13.39
N LYS A 198 11.58 -11.20 -12.85
CA LYS A 198 11.83 -12.12 -11.72
C LYS A 198 10.99 -11.76 -10.48
N LEU A 199 10.91 -10.46 -10.16
CA LEU A 199 10.08 -9.99 -9.05
C LEU A 199 8.61 -10.27 -9.32
N PHE A 200 8.09 -9.89 -10.50
CA PHE A 200 6.68 -10.08 -10.86
C PHE A 200 6.27 -11.54 -10.86
N ALA A 201 7.13 -12.42 -11.33
CA ALA A 201 6.89 -13.85 -11.32
C ALA A 201 6.63 -14.40 -9.91
N THR A 202 7.16 -13.78 -8.86
CA THR A 202 6.96 -14.26 -7.48
C THR A 202 5.52 -14.15 -7.00
N TYR A 203 4.70 -13.26 -7.56
CA TYR A 203 3.33 -13.00 -7.10
C TYR A 203 2.27 -12.92 -8.21
N ARG A 204 2.67 -12.82 -9.48
CA ARG A 204 1.75 -12.79 -10.64
C ARG A 204 1.54 -14.17 -11.26
N GLU A 205 2.54 -15.05 -11.18
CA GLU A 205 2.40 -16.40 -11.71
C GLU A 205 1.63 -17.32 -10.76
N PRO A 206 0.86 -18.29 -11.28
CA PRO A 206 0.16 -19.27 -10.47
C PRO A 206 1.09 -19.99 -9.50
N LEU A 207 0.67 -20.13 -8.25
CA LEU A 207 1.44 -20.80 -7.21
C LEU A 207 1.42 -22.31 -7.43
N THR A 208 2.44 -22.83 -8.11
CA THR A 208 2.76 -24.26 -8.25
C THR A 208 3.86 -24.65 -7.26
N TRP A 209 4.12 -25.96 -7.07
CA TRP A 209 5.25 -26.42 -6.25
C TRP A 209 6.60 -25.90 -6.77
N ASP A 210 6.80 -25.84 -8.07
CA ASP A 210 8.01 -25.28 -8.68
C ASP A 210 8.11 -23.77 -8.38
N ARG A 211 7.01 -23.01 -8.56
CA ARG A 211 6.96 -21.59 -8.24
C ARG A 211 7.19 -21.35 -6.74
N PHE A 212 6.62 -22.17 -5.87
CA PHE A 212 6.84 -22.08 -4.43
C PHE A 212 8.35 -22.16 -4.08
N TRP A 213 9.06 -23.16 -4.59
CA TRP A 213 10.48 -23.29 -4.33
C TRP A 213 11.33 -22.21 -4.98
N LYS A 214 10.96 -21.74 -6.17
CA LYS A 214 11.60 -20.59 -6.81
C LYS A 214 11.41 -19.32 -5.96
N ASN A 215 10.24 -19.09 -5.39
CA ASN A 215 9.98 -17.96 -4.49
C ASN A 215 10.81 -18.04 -3.20
N ILE A 216 10.93 -19.21 -2.59
CA ILE A 216 11.81 -19.43 -1.42
C ILE A 216 13.25 -19.08 -1.80
N LYS A 217 13.75 -19.62 -2.90
CA LYS A 217 15.11 -19.33 -3.38
C LYS A 217 15.30 -17.84 -3.62
N PHE A 218 14.40 -17.21 -4.36
CA PHE A 218 14.46 -15.78 -4.65
C PHE A 218 14.50 -14.95 -3.36
N SER A 219 13.63 -15.25 -2.39
CA SER A 219 13.57 -14.53 -1.11
C SER A 219 14.85 -14.67 -0.28
N LEU A 220 15.56 -15.77 -0.42
CA LEU A 220 16.82 -16.03 0.30
C LEU A 220 18.06 -15.49 -0.43
N THR A 221 17.96 -15.19 -1.72
CA THR A 221 19.07 -14.75 -2.59
C THR A 221 18.79 -13.34 -3.15
N ASP A 222 18.48 -13.26 -4.44
CA ASP A 222 18.36 -12.01 -5.21
C ASP A 222 17.34 -11.04 -4.60
N GLY A 223 16.21 -11.56 -4.13
CA GLY A 223 15.12 -10.76 -3.58
C GLY A 223 15.48 -9.99 -2.29
N ARG A 224 16.55 -10.38 -1.60
CA ARG A 224 17.00 -9.70 -0.36
C ARG A 224 17.68 -8.37 -0.64
N THR A 225 18.38 -8.26 -1.76
CA THR A 225 19.21 -7.11 -2.12
C THR A 225 18.69 -6.37 -3.34
N LEU A 226 17.61 -6.90 -3.97
CA LEU A 226 17.03 -6.29 -5.15
C LEU A 226 16.53 -4.89 -4.83
N THR A 227 17.06 -3.91 -5.54
CA THR A 227 16.63 -2.51 -5.52
C THR A 227 16.58 -2.01 -6.94
N PHE A 228 15.63 -1.12 -7.22
CA PHE A 228 15.47 -0.51 -8.54
C PHE A 228 15.82 0.98 -8.49
N SER A 229 16.39 1.49 -9.57
CA SER A 229 16.52 2.93 -9.77
C SER A 229 15.13 3.55 -9.91
N SER A 230 14.95 4.75 -9.38
CA SER A 230 13.72 5.53 -9.62
C SER A 230 13.67 6.09 -11.04
N ASN A 231 14.79 6.15 -11.75
CA ASN A 231 14.88 6.63 -13.12
C ASN A 231 14.67 5.49 -14.13
N PRO A 232 13.57 5.48 -14.91
CA PRO A 232 13.31 4.42 -15.88
C PRO A 232 14.39 4.29 -16.97
N SER A 233 15.07 5.37 -17.30
CA SER A 233 16.09 5.38 -18.36
C SER A 233 17.30 4.49 -18.04
N ASP A 234 17.52 4.14 -16.78
CA ASP A 234 18.64 3.28 -16.37
C ASP A 234 18.48 1.82 -16.86
N TYR A 235 17.30 1.46 -17.36
CA TYR A 235 16.94 0.11 -17.84
C TYR A 235 16.74 0.04 -19.36
N LEU A 236 16.90 1.16 -20.07
CA LEU A 236 16.72 1.22 -21.52
C LEU A 236 18.08 1.13 -22.20
N HIS A 237 18.42 -0.03 -22.71
CA HIS A 237 19.67 -0.33 -23.40
C HIS A 237 19.51 -0.39 -24.91
#